data_1d359b396ffebe503c51e300b5045f69
#
_entry.id   1d359b396ffebe503c51e300b5045f69
#
_cell.length_a   1.000
_cell.length_b   1.000
_cell.length_c   1.000
_cell.angle_alpha   90.00
_cell.angle_beta   90.00
_cell.angle_gamma   90.00
#
_symmetry.space_group_name_H-M   'P 1'
#
loop_
_entity.id
_entity.type
_entity.pdbx_description
1 polymer ?
#
loop_
_entity_poly.entity_id
_entity_poly.type
_entity_poly.pdbx_seq_one_letter_code
_entity_poly.pdbx_strand_id
1 'polypeptide(L)'
;SNPSSANVIAASPWANGFYGSPGVSGMLPAAYTLLGRRFLSSVQKAGLENQITLKEWRKGTVNTPDGWTYHAKGIWVTLKDEAGPSVSLIGSSNYTKRSYSLDLEANALIVTRDVGLMRRLKEEEEWLQEYATKVDQGTFEKTERRVGFHVRIAMWIVTLVGGAL
;
A
#
# COMPACT_ATOMS: atom_id res chain seq x y z
N SER A 1 -11.17 -25.91 3.98
CA SER A 1 -9.98 -25.10 3.78
C SER A 1 -10.34 -23.64 4.03
N ASN A 2 -9.64 -22.98 4.96
CA ASN A 2 -9.79 -21.53 5.07
C ASN A 2 -9.42 -20.90 3.73
N PRO A 3 -10.26 -20.00 3.18
CA PRO A 3 -9.89 -19.29 1.98
C PRO A 3 -8.62 -18.48 2.25
N SER A 4 -7.72 -18.44 1.27
CA SER A 4 -6.55 -17.56 1.34
C SER A 4 -7.01 -16.11 1.48
N SER A 5 -6.40 -15.37 2.41
CA SER A 5 -6.70 -13.95 2.62
C SER A 5 -5.45 -13.13 2.42
N ALA A 6 -5.60 -11.92 1.89
CA ALA A 6 -4.52 -10.98 1.69
C ALA A 6 -4.86 -9.61 2.29
N ASN A 7 -3.92 -9.03 3.01
CA ASN A 7 -3.96 -7.64 3.43
C ASN A 7 -3.05 -6.83 2.51
N VAL A 8 -3.59 -5.80 1.88
CA VAL A 8 -2.83 -4.80 1.13
C VAL A 8 -2.76 -3.54 1.98
N ILE A 9 -1.55 -3.10 2.30
CA ILE A 9 -1.34 -1.94 3.17
C ILE A 9 -0.67 -0.85 2.35
N ALA A 10 -1.26 0.33 2.35
CA ALA A 10 -0.72 1.51 1.71
C ALA A 10 -0.59 2.66 2.71
N ALA A 11 0.28 3.62 2.43
CA ALA A 11 0.27 4.87 3.17
C ALA A 11 -1.06 5.59 2.99
N SER A 12 -1.67 6.05 4.08
CA SER A 12 -2.75 7.03 3.96
C SER A 12 -2.22 8.33 3.35
N PRO A 13 -3.05 9.23 2.81
CA PRO A 13 -2.59 10.53 2.33
C PRO A 13 -1.74 11.30 3.35
N TRP A 14 -2.11 11.23 4.62
CA TRP A 14 -1.44 11.95 5.73
C TRP A 14 -0.12 11.30 6.19
N ALA A 15 0.12 10.04 5.82
CA ALA A 15 1.36 9.32 6.06
C ALA A 15 2.25 9.23 4.80
N ASN A 16 1.83 9.86 3.70
CA ASN A 16 2.63 9.95 2.47
C ASN A 16 3.69 11.05 2.61
N GLY A 17 4.95 10.75 2.31
CA GLY A 17 6.06 11.69 2.46
C GLY A 17 5.94 12.96 1.62
N PHE A 18 5.08 13.00 0.61
CA PHE A 18 4.79 14.17 -0.20
C PHE A 18 3.56 14.97 0.27
N TYR A 19 2.97 14.62 1.42
CA TYR A 19 1.83 15.37 1.96
C TYR A 19 2.24 16.81 2.28
N GLY A 20 1.52 17.78 1.71
CA GLY A 20 1.84 19.20 1.86
C GLY A 20 3.03 19.70 1.04
N SER A 21 3.63 18.86 0.19
CA SER A 21 4.70 19.30 -0.70
C SER A 21 4.19 20.26 -1.78
N PRO A 22 5.01 21.25 -2.21
CA PRO A 22 4.64 22.16 -3.29
C PRO A 22 4.65 21.46 -4.65
N GLY A 23 3.92 22.04 -5.62
CA GLY A 23 3.94 21.61 -7.01
C GLY A 23 3.37 20.22 -7.26
N VAL A 24 3.92 19.53 -8.26
CA VAL A 24 3.42 18.23 -8.73
C VAL A 24 3.55 17.14 -7.66
N SER A 25 4.59 17.18 -6.86
CA SER A 25 4.82 16.20 -5.79
C SER A 25 3.69 16.21 -4.75
N GLY A 26 3.12 17.38 -4.44
CA GLY A 26 1.97 17.50 -3.53
C GLY A 26 0.67 16.87 -4.07
N MET A 27 0.62 16.53 -5.36
CA MET A 27 -0.53 15.81 -5.94
C MET A 27 -0.49 14.31 -5.67
N LEU A 28 0.68 13.74 -5.31
CA LEU A 28 0.87 12.30 -5.14
C LEU A 28 -0.05 11.68 -4.07
N PRO A 29 -0.25 12.26 -2.87
CA PRO A 29 -1.18 11.68 -1.89
C PRO A 29 -2.60 11.54 -2.42
N ALA A 30 -3.08 12.53 -3.18
CA ALA A 30 -4.39 12.47 -3.82
C ALA A 30 -4.44 11.48 -4.99
N ALA A 31 -3.35 11.35 -5.76
CA ALA A 31 -3.22 10.35 -6.81
C ALA A 31 -3.29 8.93 -6.24
N TYR A 32 -2.57 8.66 -5.14
CA TYR A 32 -2.64 7.36 -4.45
C TYR A 32 -4.03 7.08 -3.85
N THR A 33 -4.74 8.09 -3.36
CA THR A 33 -6.16 7.95 -2.95
C THR A 33 -7.02 7.45 -4.12
N LEU A 34 -6.82 8.01 -5.31
CA LEU A 34 -7.55 7.59 -6.51
C LEU A 34 -7.19 6.14 -6.92
N LEU A 35 -5.91 5.76 -6.81
CA LEU A 35 -5.45 4.39 -7.09
C LEU A 35 -6.03 3.39 -6.09
N GLY A 36 -6.03 3.70 -4.80
CA GLY A 36 -6.63 2.87 -3.75
C GLY A 36 -8.12 2.64 -3.98
N ARG A 37 -8.86 3.70 -4.36
CA ARG A 37 -10.27 3.59 -4.74
C ARG A 37 -10.48 2.69 -5.95
N ARG A 38 -9.65 2.81 -6.99
CA ARG A 38 -9.70 1.95 -8.19
C ARG A 38 -9.40 0.50 -7.85
N PHE A 39 -8.38 0.26 -7.02
CA PHE A 39 -8.03 -1.06 -6.54
C PHE A 39 -9.21 -1.72 -5.81
N LEU A 40 -9.81 -1.04 -4.84
CA LEU A 40 -10.96 -1.55 -4.10
C LEU A 40 -12.15 -1.87 -5.02
N SER A 41 -12.42 -1.00 -6.00
CA SER A 41 -13.45 -1.25 -7.01
C SER A 41 -13.14 -2.48 -7.88
N SER A 42 -11.87 -2.74 -8.18
CA SER A 42 -11.45 -3.93 -8.93
C SER A 42 -11.61 -5.20 -8.09
N VAL A 43 -11.28 -5.16 -6.80
CA VAL A 43 -11.50 -6.26 -5.85
C VAL A 43 -12.98 -6.63 -5.80
N GLN A 44 -13.86 -5.63 -5.67
CA GLN A 44 -15.32 -5.84 -5.63
C GLN A 44 -15.84 -6.42 -6.96
N LYS A 45 -15.43 -5.87 -8.08
CA LYS A 45 -15.85 -6.40 -9.41
C LYS A 45 -15.40 -7.84 -9.63
N ALA A 46 -14.32 -8.26 -8.99
CA ALA A 46 -13.81 -9.63 -9.04
C ALA A 46 -14.49 -10.56 -8.01
N GLY A 47 -15.34 -10.05 -7.11
CA GLY A 47 -15.96 -10.83 -6.03
C GLY A 47 -14.96 -11.31 -4.96
N LEU A 48 -13.87 -10.55 -4.75
CA LEU A 48 -12.77 -10.92 -3.86
C LEU A 48 -12.73 -10.13 -2.55
N GLU A 49 -13.78 -9.39 -2.23
CA GLU A 49 -13.87 -8.52 -1.03
C GLU A 49 -13.79 -9.28 0.31
N ASN A 50 -14.10 -10.57 0.29
CA ASN A 50 -13.95 -11.45 1.45
C ASN A 50 -12.54 -12.06 1.58
N GLN A 51 -11.70 -11.92 0.55
CA GLN A 51 -10.35 -12.48 0.50
C GLN A 51 -9.27 -11.39 0.53
N ILE A 52 -9.55 -10.20 0.00
CA ILE A 52 -8.61 -9.10 -0.10
C ILE A 52 -9.11 -7.91 0.70
N THR A 53 -8.31 -7.48 1.67
CA THR A 53 -8.58 -6.30 2.49
C THR A 53 -7.58 -5.21 2.17
N LEU A 54 -8.06 -4.02 1.78
CA LEU A 54 -7.23 -2.83 1.69
C LEU A 54 -7.21 -2.13 3.06
N LYS A 55 -6.01 -1.81 3.51
CA LYS A 55 -5.77 -1.03 4.74
C LYS A 55 -4.94 0.20 4.40
N GLU A 56 -5.16 1.28 5.14
CA GLU A 56 -4.30 2.46 5.11
C GLU A 56 -3.63 2.67 6.46
N TRP A 57 -2.31 2.83 6.41
CA TRP A 57 -1.49 3.10 7.57
C TRP A 57 -1.45 4.60 7.86
N ARG A 58 -1.64 4.97 9.14
CA ARG A 58 -1.56 6.35 9.60
C ARG A 58 -1.17 6.42 11.07
N LYS A 59 -0.06 7.12 11.35
CA LYS A 59 0.31 7.58 12.69
C LYS A 59 0.52 9.08 12.62
N GLY A 60 -0.43 9.84 13.15
CA GLY A 60 -0.43 11.30 13.05
C GLY A 60 -0.59 11.83 11.61
N THR A 61 0.06 12.96 11.34
CA THR A 61 0.15 13.58 10.01
C THR A 61 1.59 13.98 9.77
N VAL A 62 2.15 13.60 8.64
CA VAL A 62 3.53 13.92 8.28
C VAL A 62 3.77 15.45 8.37
N ASN A 63 4.98 15.86 8.74
CA ASN A 63 5.35 17.24 9.03
C ASN A 63 4.71 17.84 10.31
N THR A 64 4.10 17.02 11.16
CA THR A 64 3.72 17.40 12.54
C THR A 64 4.59 16.63 13.54
N PRO A 65 4.74 17.09 14.81
CA PRO A 65 5.61 16.45 15.81
C PRO A 65 5.36 14.95 16.00
N ASP A 66 4.09 14.51 15.91
CA ASP A 66 3.70 13.10 16.09
C ASP A 66 3.41 12.38 14.77
N GLY A 67 3.79 13.00 13.64
CA GLY A 67 3.52 12.49 12.31
C GLY A 67 4.64 11.61 11.78
N TRP A 68 4.26 10.45 11.25
CA TRP A 68 5.19 9.51 10.65
C TRP A 68 4.86 9.28 9.17
N THR A 69 5.90 9.03 8.37
CA THR A 69 5.74 8.52 7.01
C THR A 69 5.69 7.00 7.02
N TYR A 70 4.83 6.43 6.16
CA TYR A 70 4.85 5.00 5.88
C TYR A 70 5.51 4.76 4.52
N HIS A 71 6.71 4.16 4.55
CA HIS A 71 7.51 3.91 3.35
C HIS A 71 7.99 2.45 3.25
N ALA A 72 7.29 1.55 3.92
CA ALA A 72 7.58 0.11 3.87
C ALA A 72 7.18 -0.47 2.50
N LYS A 73 7.99 -1.43 2.04
CA LYS A 73 7.76 -2.17 0.81
C LYS A 73 8.15 -3.63 1.04
N GLY A 74 7.21 -4.53 0.84
CA GLY A 74 7.47 -5.94 1.02
C GLY A 74 6.22 -6.79 0.79
N ILE A 75 6.44 -8.08 0.69
CA ILE A 75 5.41 -9.11 0.64
C ILE A 75 5.78 -10.16 1.67
N TRP A 76 4.87 -10.49 2.56
CA TRP A 76 4.99 -11.53 3.56
C TRP A 76 3.97 -12.62 3.25
N VAL A 77 4.42 -13.86 3.09
CA VAL A 77 3.56 -14.99 2.74
C VAL A 77 3.67 -16.06 3.81
N THR A 78 2.56 -16.32 4.49
CA THR A 78 2.38 -17.45 5.38
C THR A 78 1.73 -18.59 4.60
N LEU A 79 2.44 -19.71 4.47
CA LEU A 79 1.88 -20.88 3.80
C LEU A 79 0.89 -21.62 4.71
N LYS A 80 0.13 -22.53 4.11
CA LYS A 80 -0.83 -23.34 4.85
C LYS A 80 -0.14 -24.09 5.99
N ASP A 81 -0.78 -24.09 7.16
CA ASP A 81 -0.34 -24.78 8.38
C ASP A 81 0.94 -24.20 9.01
N GLU A 82 1.43 -23.03 8.57
CA GLU A 82 2.55 -22.32 9.19
C GLU A 82 2.11 -21.25 10.18
N ALA A 83 2.94 -21.01 11.20
CA ALA A 83 2.66 -20.05 12.27
C ALA A 83 3.03 -18.60 11.92
N GLY A 84 3.75 -18.40 10.81
CA GLY A 84 4.20 -17.08 10.35
C GLY A 84 4.76 -17.14 8.94
N PRO A 85 5.16 -16.00 8.37
CA PRO A 85 5.68 -15.92 7.01
C PRO A 85 6.94 -16.76 6.83
N SER A 86 6.91 -17.68 5.88
CA SER A 86 8.05 -18.49 5.44
C SER A 86 8.68 -18.00 4.14
N VAL A 87 7.96 -17.11 3.44
CA VAL A 87 8.48 -16.42 2.26
C VAL A 87 8.27 -14.92 2.46
N SER A 88 9.33 -14.14 2.28
CA SER A 88 9.25 -12.68 2.33
C SER A 88 10.09 -12.06 1.22
N LEU A 89 9.52 -11.06 0.55
CA LEU A 89 10.22 -10.25 -0.45
C LEU A 89 10.27 -8.81 0.09
N ILE A 90 11.46 -8.30 0.34
CA ILE A 90 11.68 -6.97 0.92
C ILE A 90 12.66 -6.21 0.03
N GLY A 91 12.37 -4.95 -0.27
CA GLY A 91 13.26 -4.16 -1.11
C GLY A 91 12.76 -2.77 -1.45
N SER A 92 13.25 -2.23 -2.56
CA SER A 92 12.95 -0.87 -2.99
C SER A 92 11.68 -0.76 -3.84
N SER A 93 11.17 -1.86 -4.39
CA SER A 93 10.01 -1.85 -5.28
C SER A 93 8.72 -1.40 -4.60
N ASN A 94 8.04 -0.42 -5.19
CA ASN A 94 6.70 -0.01 -4.78
C ASN A 94 5.59 -0.88 -5.39
N TYR A 95 5.94 -1.94 -6.13
CA TYR A 95 4.99 -2.81 -6.84
C TYR A 95 4.06 -2.05 -7.79
N THR A 96 4.56 -0.94 -8.35
CA THR A 96 3.87 -0.14 -9.34
C THR A 96 4.37 -0.47 -10.75
N LYS A 97 3.62 -0.05 -11.77
CA LYS A 97 4.07 -0.19 -13.16
C LYS A 97 5.44 0.47 -13.38
N ARG A 98 5.68 1.60 -12.71
CA ARG A 98 6.96 2.31 -12.76
C ARG A 98 8.11 1.45 -12.22
N SER A 99 7.93 0.84 -11.04
CA SER A 99 8.94 -0.04 -10.44
C SER A 99 9.29 -1.24 -11.34
N TYR A 100 8.32 -1.74 -12.12
CA TYR A 100 8.57 -2.88 -13.03
C TYR A 100 9.15 -2.48 -14.39
N SER A 101 9.01 -1.22 -14.81
CA SER A 101 9.30 -0.84 -16.19
C SER A 101 10.37 0.24 -16.34
N LEU A 102 10.60 1.06 -15.32
CA LEU A 102 11.44 2.26 -15.43
C LEU A 102 12.50 2.38 -14.32
N ASP A 103 12.20 1.97 -13.10
CA ASP A 103 13.10 2.12 -11.96
C ASP A 103 14.07 0.93 -11.87
N LEU A 104 15.30 1.20 -11.40
CA LEU A 104 16.21 0.15 -10.95
C LEU A 104 15.81 -0.24 -9.53
N GLU A 105 15.44 -1.50 -9.34
CA GLU A 105 14.97 -2.02 -8.07
C GLU A 105 15.89 -3.12 -7.55
N ALA A 106 16.09 -3.13 -6.24
CA ALA A 106 16.79 -4.22 -5.55
C ALA A 106 15.86 -4.83 -4.51
N ASN A 107 15.69 -6.14 -4.58
CA ASN A 107 14.83 -6.87 -3.67
C ASN A 107 15.58 -8.12 -3.15
N ALA A 108 15.38 -8.42 -1.86
CA ALA A 108 15.84 -9.64 -1.23
C ALA A 108 14.67 -10.61 -1.06
N LEU A 109 14.81 -11.81 -1.59
CA LEU A 109 13.87 -12.90 -1.36
C LEU A 109 14.38 -13.76 -0.19
N ILE A 110 13.57 -13.87 0.85
CA ILE A 110 13.83 -14.72 2.01
C ILE A 110 12.89 -15.92 1.92
N VAL A 111 13.45 -17.13 1.95
CA VAL A 111 12.70 -18.38 2.08
C VAL A 111 13.27 -19.14 3.26
N THR A 112 12.43 -19.49 4.22
CA THR A 112 12.90 -20.09 5.47
C THR A 112 11.97 -21.19 5.98
N ARG A 113 12.55 -22.15 6.73
CA ARG A 113 11.83 -23.10 7.59
C ARG A 113 12.25 -22.95 9.04
N ASP A 114 13.11 -21.97 9.34
CA ASP A 114 13.52 -21.67 10.72
C ASP A 114 12.37 -20.99 11.46
N VAL A 115 11.88 -21.66 12.50
CA VAL A 115 10.72 -21.19 13.29
C VAL A 115 11.02 -19.85 13.98
N GLY A 116 12.27 -19.65 14.41
CA GLY A 116 12.68 -18.38 15.04
C GLY A 116 12.65 -17.21 14.06
N LEU A 117 13.08 -17.43 12.81
CA LEU A 117 13.02 -16.42 11.77
C LEU A 117 11.56 -16.15 11.33
N MET A 118 10.76 -17.21 11.15
CA MET A 118 9.32 -17.05 10.83
C MET A 118 8.59 -16.22 11.88
N ARG A 119 8.89 -16.45 13.17
CA ARG A 119 8.31 -15.64 14.26
C ARG A 119 8.71 -14.18 14.16
N ARG A 120 9.98 -13.88 13.90
CA ARG A 120 10.45 -12.48 13.74
C ARG A 120 9.84 -11.80 12.52
N LEU A 121 9.68 -12.51 11.42
CA LEU A 121 8.98 -11.97 10.23
C LEU A 121 7.50 -11.68 10.50
N LYS A 122 6.86 -12.49 11.33
CA LYS A 122 5.48 -12.25 11.77
C LYS A 122 5.38 -11.02 12.69
N GLU A 123 6.29 -10.89 13.65
CA GLU A 123 6.36 -9.73 14.54
C GLU A 123 6.58 -8.44 13.73
N GLU A 124 7.43 -8.48 12.70
CA GLU A 124 7.63 -7.35 11.77
C GLU A 124 6.34 -7.03 10.99
N GLU A 125 5.68 -8.04 10.41
CA GLU A 125 4.41 -7.86 9.71
C GLU A 125 3.33 -7.23 10.60
N GLU A 126 3.18 -7.73 11.83
CA GLU A 126 2.23 -7.22 12.81
C GLU A 126 2.55 -5.76 13.19
N TRP A 127 3.81 -5.45 13.42
CA TRP A 127 4.26 -4.09 13.71
C TRP A 127 4.01 -3.13 12.54
N LEU A 128 4.26 -3.54 11.31
CA LEU A 128 3.95 -2.75 10.11
C LEU A 128 2.45 -2.48 9.94
N GLN A 129 1.59 -3.28 10.56
CA GLN A 129 0.14 -3.13 10.55
C GLN A 129 -0.43 -2.36 11.75
N GLU A 130 0.37 -2.05 12.76
CA GLU A 130 -0.10 -1.49 14.05
C GLU A 130 -1.03 -0.28 13.90
N TYR A 131 -0.72 0.61 12.95
CA TYR A 131 -1.52 1.81 12.67
C TYR A 131 -2.29 1.71 11.36
N ALA A 132 -2.49 0.50 10.84
CA ALA A 132 -3.21 0.27 9.61
C ALA A 132 -4.69 -0.01 9.87
N THR A 133 -5.57 0.76 9.27
CA THR A 133 -7.03 0.62 9.39
C THR A 133 -7.64 0.20 8.06
N LYS A 134 -8.62 -0.71 8.11
CA LYS A 134 -9.37 -1.11 6.92
C LYS A 134 -10.06 0.11 6.30
N VAL A 135 -9.97 0.21 4.98
CA VAL A 135 -10.71 1.20 4.19
C VAL A 135 -11.73 0.53 3.28
N ASP A 136 -12.83 1.23 3.07
CA ASP A 136 -13.95 0.81 2.23
C ASP A 136 -14.38 1.93 1.27
N GLN A 137 -15.42 1.73 0.50
CA GLN A 137 -15.94 2.77 -0.39
C GLN A 137 -16.39 4.01 0.37
N GLY A 138 -17.04 3.86 1.53
CA GLY A 138 -17.46 4.97 2.37
C GLY A 138 -16.28 5.82 2.87
N THR A 139 -15.12 5.19 3.10
CA THR A 139 -13.88 5.91 3.44
C THR A 139 -13.48 6.89 2.33
N PHE A 140 -13.59 6.48 1.06
CA PHE A 140 -13.23 7.32 -0.10
C PHE A 140 -14.29 8.36 -0.47
N GLU A 141 -15.50 8.29 0.08
CA GLU A 141 -16.58 9.27 -0.12
C GLU A 141 -16.48 10.47 0.81
N LYS A 142 -15.69 10.37 1.89
CA LYS A 142 -15.48 11.44 2.86
C LYS A 142 -14.91 12.69 2.18
N THR A 143 -15.30 13.86 2.68
CA THR A 143 -14.91 15.17 2.11
C THR A 143 -13.39 15.34 2.07
N GLU A 144 -12.68 14.93 3.11
CA GLU A 144 -11.22 14.98 3.18
C GLU A 144 -10.51 14.05 2.20
N ARG A 145 -11.25 13.13 1.57
CA ARG A 145 -10.75 12.19 0.54
C ARG A 145 -11.06 12.64 -0.88
N ARG A 146 -11.62 13.81 -1.04
CA ARG A 146 -11.96 14.34 -2.37
C ARG A 146 -10.69 14.61 -3.16
N VAL A 147 -10.57 13.99 -4.33
CA VAL A 147 -9.48 14.23 -5.26
C VAL A 147 -9.85 15.39 -6.18
N GLY A 148 -9.05 16.44 -6.17
CA GLY A 148 -9.25 17.63 -7.00
C GLY A 148 -9.27 17.29 -8.50
N PHE A 149 -10.02 18.07 -9.26
CA PHE A 149 -10.18 17.85 -10.71
C PHE A 149 -8.85 17.89 -11.46
N HIS A 150 -7.95 18.80 -11.09
CA HIS A 150 -6.60 18.90 -11.68
C HIS A 150 -5.76 17.62 -11.48
N VAL A 151 -5.86 16.95 -10.31
CA VAL A 151 -5.19 15.67 -10.06
C VAL A 151 -5.77 14.58 -10.98
N ARG A 152 -7.08 14.56 -11.16
CA ARG A 152 -7.75 13.57 -12.03
C ARG A 152 -7.33 13.74 -13.48
N ILE A 153 -7.20 14.99 -13.97
CA ILE A 153 -6.69 15.27 -15.32
C ILE A 153 -5.23 14.84 -15.42
N ALA A 154 -4.37 15.21 -14.46
CA ALA A 154 -2.97 14.82 -14.46
C ALA A 154 -2.81 13.29 -14.51
N MET A 155 -3.57 12.55 -13.71
CA MET A 155 -3.59 11.09 -13.71
C MET A 155 -4.05 10.50 -15.05
N TRP A 156 -5.01 11.13 -15.69
CA TRP A 156 -5.49 10.71 -17.01
C TRP A 156 -4.41 10.92 -18.09
N ILE A 157 -3.76 12.10 -18.11
CA ILE A 157 -2.64 12.39 -19.02
C ILE A 157 -1.49 11.39 -18.80
N VAL A 158 -1.06 11.18 -17.57
CA VAL A 158 -0.01 10.21 -17.23
C VAL A 158 -0.35 8.81 -17.74
N THR A 159 -1.60 8.40 -17.61
CA THR A 159 -2.06 7.09 -18.13
C THR A 159 -1.98 7.03 -19.66
N LEU A 160 -2.36 8.09 -20.36
CA LEU A 160 -2.35 8.15 -21.85
C LEU A 160 -0.94 8.13 -22.44
N VAL A 161 0.01 8.86 -21.84
CA VAL A 161 1.39 8.91 -22.33
C VAL A 161 2.23 7.69 -21.89
N GLY A 162 1.58 6.64 -21.37
CA GLY A 162 2.28 5.44 -20.91
C GLY A 162 3.07 5.66 -19.64
N GLY A 163 2.88 6.80 -18.97
CA GLY A 163 3.49 7.10 -17.68
C GLY A 163 3.03 6.09 -16.63
N ALA A 164 3.96 5.66 -15.82
CA ALA A 164 3.74 4.70 -14.77
C ALA A 164 3.62 5.41 -13.42
N LEU A 165 2.50 5.27 -12.78
CA LEU A 165 2.29 5.48 -11.36
C LEU A 165 2.08 4.14 -10.70
#